data_289d5f1748a75f1e4a547d69e711f3c9
#
_entry.id   289d5f1748a75f1e4a547d69e711f3c9
#
_cell.length_a   1.000
_cell.length_b   1.000
_cell.length_c   1.000
_cell.angle_alpha   90.00
_cell.angle_beta   90.00
_cell.angle_gamma   90.00
#
_symmetry.space_group_name_H-M   'P 1'
#
loop_
_entity.id
_entity.type
_entity.pdbx_description
1 polymer ?
#
loop_
_entity_poly.entity_id
_entity_poly.type
_entity_poly.pdbx_seq_one_letter_code
_entity_poly.pdbx_strand_id
1 'polypeptide(L)'
;MDEFATLERSSTNSEKYVLRQKLFGTEAVIPMWVADMDIATPKCVLDAVRQRLTHPVLGYEIMSDTAFEAQIDWFAAHHDFVMKREWLSYSPSVVASIGCAIRAFSD
;
A
#
# COMPACT_ATOMS: atom_id res chain seq x y z
N MET A 1 -3.46 -15.71 -17.15
CA MET A 1 -2.25 -14.91 -16.88
C MET A 1 -1.69 -15.45 -15.59
N ASP A 2 -0.41 -15.77 -15.55
CA ASP A 2 0.22 -16.26 -14.32
C ASP A 2 0.11 -15.17 -13.24
N GLU A 3 -0.46 -15.51 -12.10
CA GLU A 3 -0.74 -14.57 -11.00
C GLU A 3 0.53 -13.91 -10.45
N PHE A 4 1.67 -14.56 -10.62
CA PHE A 4 2.98 -14.09 -10.16
C PHE A 4 3.92 -13.64 -11.28
N ALA A 5 3.40 -13.46 -12.49
CA ALA A 5 4.22 -12.94 -13.59
C ALA A 5 4.64 -11.48 -13.29
N THR A 6 5.92 -11.21 -13.40
CA THR A 6 6.45 -9.85 -13.30
C THR A 6 6.01 -9.00 -14.47
N LEU A 7 5.68 -7.75 -14.20
CA LEU A 7 5.25 -6.77 -15.19
C LEU A 7 6.38 -5.79 -15.52
N GLU A 8 6.53 -5.50 -16.81
CA GLU A 8 7.41 -4.43 -17.27
C GLU A 8 6.87 -3.06 -16.85
N ARG A 9 7.68 -2.28 -16.14
CA ARG A 9 7.30 -0.98 -15.58
C ARG A 9 8.20 0.18 -15.98
N SER A 10 9.24 -0.04 -16.78
CA SER A 10 10.17 1.02 -17.19
C SER A 10 9.49 2.10 -18.04
N SER A 11 8.38 1.79 -18.71
CA SER A 11 7.56 2.75 -19.45
C SER A 11 6.59 3.55 -18.59
N THR A 12 6.56 3.30 -17.28
CA THR A 12 5.74 4.04 -16.32
C THR A 12 6.59 5.05 -15.53
N ASN A 13 5.96 5.99 -14.84
CA ASN A 13 6.66 6.88 -13.91
C ASN A 13 6.94 6.21 -12.55
N SER A 14 7.16 4.89 -12.56
CA SER A 14 7.55 4.16 -11.34
C SER A 14 8.86 4.70 -10.81
N GLU A 15 8.86 5.23 -9.60
CA GLU A 15 10.05 5.78 -8.94
C GLU A 15 11.20 4.77 -8.90
N LYS A 16 10.86 3.50 -8.65
CA LYS A 16 11.76 2.35 -8.62
C LYS A 16 12.60 2.22 -9.90
N TYR A 17 12.01 2.51 -11.06
CA TYR A 17 12.64 2.37 -12.37
C TYR A 17 13.21 3.69 -12.90
N VAL A 18 12.47 4.79 -12.78
CA VAL A 18 12.87 6.09 -13.35
C VAL A 18 14.15 6.63 -12.71
N LEU A 19 14.36 6.38 -11.43
CA LEU A 19 15.52 6.92 -10.72
C LEU A 19 16.79 6.06 -10.82
N ARG A 20 16.78 4.93 -11.55
CA ARG A 20 17.96 4.04 -11.64
C ARG A 20 19.22 4.78 -12.09
N GLN A 21 19.14 5.50 -13.20
CA GLN A 21 20.29 6.26 -13.72
C GLN A 21 20.80 7.29 -12.71
N LYS A 22 19.88 8.00 -12.04
CA LYS A 22 20.25 9.04 -11.07
C LYS A 22 20.89 8.49 -9.80
N LEU A 23 20.37 7.36 -9.29
CA LEU A 23 20.79 6.81 -7.99
C LEU A 23 21.98 5.85 -8.11
N PHE A 24 22.06 5.10 -9.22
CA PHE A 24 23.05 4.04 -9.39
C PHE A 24 24.03 4.27 -10.53
N GLY A 25 23.87 5.37 -11.30
CA GLY A 25 24.73 5.69 -12.46
C GLY A 25 24.48 4.80 -13.69
N THR A 26 23.48 3.92 -13.63
CA THR A 26 23.13 3.00 -14.73
C THR A 26 21.69 2.55 -14.63
N GLU A 27 21.07 2.26 -15.76
CA GLU A 27 19.75 1.63 -15.84
C GLU A 27 19.82 0.08 -15.85
N ALA A 28 21.01 -0.48 -16.07
CA ALA A 28 21.24 -1.93 -16.18
C ALA A 28 21.35 -2.61 -14.81
N VAL A 29 20.43 -2.28 -13.89
CA VAL A 29 20.34 -2.88 -12.55
C VAL A 29 18.91 -3.38 -12.30
N ILE A 30 18.79 -4.42 -11.49
CA ILE A 30 17.51 -4.87 -10.95
C ILE A 30 17.23 -4.00 -9.72
N PRO A 31 16.24 -3.09 -9.78
CA PRO A 31 15.99 -2.17 -8.67
C PRO A 31 15.24 -2.88 -7.54
N MET A 32 15.81 -2.90 -6.35
CA MET A 32 15.22 -3.50 -5.14
C MET A 32 15.16 -2.52 -3.96
N TRP A 33 15.32 -1.23 -4.21
CA TRP A 33 15.41 -0.20 -3.17
C TRP A 33 14.06 0.37 -2.73
N VAL A 34 12.99 0.16 -3.52
CA VAL A 34 11.61 0.48 -3.15
C VAL A 34 10.85 -0.82 -2.92
N ALA A 35 10.06 -0.88 -1.86
CA ALA A 35 9.36 -2.08 -1.43
C ALA A 35 8.09 -2.43 -2.25
N ASP A 36 7.83 -1.74 -3.35
CA ASP A 36 6.72 -2.08 -4.23
C ASP A 36 7.04 -3.35 -5.06
N MET A 37 6.04 -4.16 -5.28
CA MET A 37 6.17 -5.41 -6.04
C MET A 37 6.00 -5.16 -7.54
N ASP A 38 6.68 -5.97 -8.36
CA ASP A 38 6.59 -5.93 -9.82
C ASP A 38 5.59 -6.96 -10.37
N ILE A 39 4.78 -7.57 -9.51
CA ILE A 39 3.68 -8.46 -9.86
C ILE A 39 2.36 -7.69 -9.91
N ALA A 40 1.39 -8.20 -10.66
CA ALA A 40 0.09 -7.58 -10.78
C ALA A 40 -0.62 -7.49 -9.42
N THR A 41 -1.28 -6.37 -9.18
CA THR A 41 -2.20 -6.26 -8.05
C THR A 41 -3.32 -7.29 -8.19
N PRO A 42 -3.68 -8.01 -7.11
CA PRO A 42 -4.75 -9.01 -7.15
C PRO A 42 -6.04 -8.47 -7.78
N LYS A 43 -6.68 -9.32 -8.59
CA LYS A 43 -7.88 -8.92 -9.34
C LYS A 43 -8.99 -8.40 -8.43
N CYS A 44 -9.20 -9.01 -7.27
CA CYS A 44 -10.21 -8.57 -6.30
C CYS A 44 -10.01 -7.12 -5.84
N VAL A 45 -8.76 -6.69 -5.64
CA VAL A 45 -8.44 -5.30 -5.27
C VAL A 45 -8.75 -4.34 -6.42
N LEU A 46 -8.31 -4.71 -7.65
CA LEU A 46 -8.58 -3.89 -8.84
C LEU A 46 -10.07 -3.77 -9.12
N ASP A 47 -10.83 -4.84 -8.93
CA ASP A 47 -12.28 -4.84 -9.15
C ASP A 47 -13.00 -3.97 -8.10
N ALA A 48 -12.59 -4.02 -6.84
CA ALA A 48 -13.14 -3.15 -5.79
C ALA A 48 -12.89 -1.66 -6.12
N VAL A 49 -11.69 -1.31 -6.57
CA VAL A 49 -11.38 0.07 -7.01
C VAL A 49 -12.23 0.48 -8.21
N ARG A 50 -12.37 -0.38 -9.23
CA ARG A 50 -13.23 -0.10 -10.40
C ARG A 50 -14.68 0.09 -9.99
N GLN A 51 -15.19 -0.75 -9.10
CA GLN A 51 -16.55 -0.63 -8.58
C GLN A 51 -16.73 0.71 -7.84
N ARG A 52 -15.78 1.11 -7.00
CA ARG A 52 -15.86 2.41 -6.31
C ARG A 52 -15.90 3.58 -7.31
N LEU A 53 -15.14 3.50 -8.40
CA LEU A 53 -15.08 4.53 -9.44
C LEU A 53 -16.35 4.61 -10.30
N THR A 54 -17.29 3.67 -10.22
CA THR A 54 -18.60 3.80 -10.88
C THR A 54 -19.46 4.92 -10.29
N HIS A 55 -19.18 5.31 -9.05
CA HIS A 55 -19.75 6.50 -8.44
C HIS A 55 -18.85 7.72 -8.73
N PRO A 56 -19.31 8.72 -9.50
CA PRO A 56 -18.43 9.74 -10.07
C PRO A 56 -18.00 10.85 -9.08
N VAL A 57 -18.49 10.80 -7.84
CA VAL A 57 -18.09 11.80 -6.82
C VAL A 57 -17.00 11.24 -5.95
N LEU A 58 -15.85 11.92 -5.93
CA LEU A 58 -14.72 11.66 -5.04
C LEU A 58 -14.71 12.79 -3.99
N GLY A 59 -15.48 12.60 -2.93
CA GLY A 59 -15.64 13.57 -1.86
C GLY A 59 -14.84 13.20 -0.60
N TYR A 60 -15.14 13.89 0.48
CA TYR A 60 -14.62 13.51 1.80
C TYR A 60 -15.38 12.30 2.32
N GLU A 61 -14.66 11.26 2.68
CA GLU A 61 -15.20 10.02 3.23
C GLU A 61 -14.55 9.71 4.58
N ILE A 62 -15.25 8.97 5.40
CA ILE A 62 -14.71 8.41 6.63
C ILE A 62 -14.28 6.97 6.38
N MET A 63 -13.29 6.49 7.11
CA MET A 63 -12.91 5.09 7.10
C MET A 63 -14.08 4.25 7.65
N SER A 64 -14.53 3.26 6.86
CA SER A 64 -15.62 2.38 7.30
C SER A 64 -15.16 1.42 8.40
N ASP A 65 -16.06 1.06 9.30
CA ASP A 65 -15.76 0.06 10.33
C ASP A 65 -15.39 -1.30 9.72
N THR A 66 -15.98 -1.65 8.58
CA THR A 66 -15.64 -2.89 7.85
C THR A 66 -14.19 -2.97 7.43
N ALA A 67 -13.52 -1.84 7.18
CA ALA A 67 -12.09 -1.83 6.86
C ALA A 67 -11.22 -2.20 8.08
N PHE A 68 -11.64 -1.79 9.27
CA PHE A 68 -10.97 -2.16 10.52
C PHE A 68 -11.28 -3.61 10.91
N GLU A 69 -12.53 -4.04 10.75
CA GLU A 69 -12.97 -5.43 11.00
C GLU A 69 -12.17 -6.40 10.14
N ALA A 70 -12.01 -6.11 8.85
CA ALA A 70 -11.21 -6.94 7.94
C ALA A 70 -9.75 -7.11 8.40
N GLN A 71 -9.15 -6.06 8.99
CA GLN A 71 -7.80 -6.16 9.56
C GLN A 71 -7.79 -7.00 10.83
N ILE A 72 -8.75 -6.80 11.73
CA ILE A 72 -8.88 -7.56 12.98
C ILE A 72 -9.02 -9.05 12.67
N ASP A 73 -9.93 -9.39 11.76
CA ASP A 73 -10.20 -10.77 11.36
C ASP A 73 -8.97 -11.42 10.71
N TRP A 74 -8.26 -10.66 9.85
CA TRP A 74 -7.07 -11.17 9.20
C TRP A 74 -5.95 -11.50 10.21
N PHE A 75 -5.69 -10.60 11.17
CA PHE A 75 -4.68 -10.83 12.20
C PHE A 75 -5.07 -11.97 13.14
N ALA A 76 -6.34 -12.08 13.50
CA ALA A 76 -6.84 -13.19 14.30
C ALA A 76 -6.64 -14.55 13.58
N ALA A 77 -6.96 -14.59 12.27
CA ALA A 77 -6.88 -15.83 11.48
C ALA A 77 -5.45 -16.26 11.15
N HIS A 78 -4.49 -15.33 10.99
CA HIS A 78 -3.16 -15.65 10.48
C HIS A 78 -2.03 -15.51 11.52
N HIS A 79 -2.28 -14.80 12.62
CA HIS A 79 -1.26 -14.51 13.63
C HIS A 79 -1.72 -14.86 15.06
N ASP A 80 -2.90 -15.44 15.21
CA ASP A 80 -3.49 -15.74 16.52
C ASP A 80 -3.49 -14.49 17.46
N PHE A 81 -3.73 -13.32 16.86
CA PHE A 81 -3.69 -12.03 17.53
C PHE A 81 -5.00 -11.27 17.35
N VAL A 82 -5.78 -11.19 18.42
CA VAL A 82 -7.08 -10.51 18.43
C VAL A 82 -6.89 -9.05 18.86
N MET A 83 -6.99 -8.15 17.88
CA MET A 83 -6.93 -6.71 18.13
C MET A 83 -8.29 -6.17 18.54
N LYS A 84 -8.28 -5.17 19.41
CA LYS A 84 -9.49 -4.38 19.70
C LYS A 84 -9.61 -3.23 18.72
N ARG A 85 -10.85 -2.89 18.32
CA ARG A 85 -11.14 -1.78 17.40
C ARG A 85 -10.51 -0.45 17.87
N GLU A 86 -10.54 -0.18 19.16
CA GLU A 86 -10.00 1.03 19.79
C GLU A 86 -8.46 1.18 19.69
N TRP A 87 -7.75 0.11 19.34
CA TRP A 87 -6.30 0.14 19.13
C TRP A 87 -5.90 0.56 17.72
N LEU A 88 -6.88 0.65 16.81
CA LEU A 88 -6.65 0.91 15.41
C LEU A 88 -6.97 2.36 15.06
N SER A 89 -6.01 3.02 14.44
CA SER A 89 -6.15 4.35 13.86
C SER A 89 -5.70 4.34 12.41
N TYR A 90 -6.38 5.10 11.59
CA TYR A 90 -5.99 5.29 10.20
C TYR A 90 -4.88 6.34 10.09
N SER A 91 -3.89 6.02 9.26
CA SER A 91 -2.86 6.98 8.83
C SER A 91 -2.60 6.84 7.33
N PRO A 92 -2.35 7.95 6.62
CA PRO A 92 -2.19 7.92 5.16
C PRO A 92 -0.91 7.20 4.70
N SER A 93 0.11 7.09 5.56
CA SER A 93 1.34 6.37 5.23
C SER A 93 2.18 6.06 6.48
N VAL A 94 3.06 5.07 6.35
CA VAL A 94 4.01 4.70 7.42
C VAL A 94 4.93 5.88 7.79
N VAL A 95 5.42 6.62 6.81
CA VAL A 95 6.31 7.79 7.05
C VAL A 95 5.59 8.88 7.83
N ALA A 96 4.33 9.18 7.48
CA ALA A 96 3.52 10.13 8.24
C ALA A 96 3.27 9.65 9.67
N SER A 97 2.98 8.35 9.85
CA SER A 97 2.78 7.74 11.17
C SER A 97 4.02 7.87 12.06
N ILE A 98 5.21 7.56 11.52
CA ILE A 98 6.48 7.70 12.25
C ILE A 98 6.70 9.15 12.65
N GLY A 99 6.52 10.11 11.74
CA GLY A 99 6.66 11.53 12.03
C GLY A 99 5.67 12.03 13.11
N CYS A 100 4.43 11.52 13.11
CA CYS A 100 3.46 11.83 14.14
C CYS A 100 3.84 11.20 15.48
N ALA A 101 4.29 9.95 15.49
CA ALA A 101 4.71 9.26 16.71
C ALA A 101 5.92 9.95 17.36
N ILE A 102 6.93 10.32 16.58
CA ILE A 102 8.09 11.07 17.08
C ILE A 102 7.63 12.36 17.74
N ARG A 103 6.77 13.16 17.08
CA ARG A 103 6.28 14.41 17.67
C ARG A 103 5.40 14.23 18.91
N ALA A 104 4.71 13.10 19.03
CA ALA A 104 3.82 12.83 20.14
C ALA A 104 4.54 12.28 21.38
N PHE A 105 5.66 11.57 21.18
CA PHE A 105 6.34 10.81 22.24
C PHE A 105 7.80 11.21 22.48
N SER A 106 8.30 12.24 21.79
CA SER A 106 9.63 12.81 22.01
C SER A 106 9.53 14.28 22.41
N ASP A 107 10.37 14.71 23.34
CA ASP A 107 10.56 16.11 23.75
C ASP A 107 11.42 16.87 22.74
#